data_645dc929a060aa04e556bdce4df1e20c
#
_entry.id   645dc929a060aa04e556bdce4df1e20c
#
_cell.length_a   1.000
_cell.length_b   1.000
_cell.length_c   1.000
_cell.angle_alpha   90.00
_cell.angle_beta   90.00
_cell.angle_gamma   90.00
#
_symmetry.space_group_name_H-M   'P 1'
#
loop_
_entity.id
_entity.type
_entity.pdbx_description
1 polymer ?
#
loop_
_entity_poly.entity_id
_entity_poly.type
_entity_poly.pdbx_seq_one_letter_code
_entity_poly.pdbx_strand_id
1 'polypeptide(L)'
;MKKDPIPIQNLFYMLCYAWNILSIKDAISVSSEKIINSYNLLGRVFSYGVGKLIRQGFYRTYITKEDELSVLKGKVLLANTINNASLIKKKIYCEFDEFTSNNLLNQIIKYTLNALIKNSSIDTNIKKNLKKQIIYFNHIDEAKPDKHNLQKLKFNKNNFIYKLLISIATILYNNTFVNENDGKTLFNDFYREEQMQRVYELFLLNFYTLHLDKKTYRVHAPKINWDIDENAFDGLDVTFNIDTKVTDRRTDLVIENKKEKIQFIIDAKYYKDALVTAYQDDTRKTYRTNHINQIRGYILDSKFDGKKYGALIYPTVYENEIETGFPIKKAPIFIKTINLNQDWQKIENDLLNFAFKIVK
;
A
#
# COMPACT_ATOMS: atom_id res chain seq x y z
N MET A 1 16.52 -13.48 19.17
CA MET A 1 15.39 -12.89 19.93
C MET A 1 14.19 -12.81 18.99
N LYS A 2 13.05 -13.45 19.33
CA LYS A 2 11.80 -13.33 18.57
C LYS A 2 11.33 -11.87 18.70
N LYS A 3 11.10 -11.18 17.56
CA LYS A 3 10.51 -9.85 17.56
C LYS A 3 9.06 -9.94 17.99
N ASP A 4 8.64 -9.01 18.87
CA ASP A 4 7.22 -8.81 19.10
C ASP A 4 6.58 -8.27 17.82
N PRO A 5 5.53 -8.91 17.31
CA PRO A 5 4.89 -8.47 16.09
C PRO A 5 4.13 -7.17 16.33
N ILE A 6 4.01 -6.34 15.29
CA ILE A 6 3.06 -5.23 15.32
C ILE A 6 1.66 -5.80 15.61
N PRO A 7 0.94 -5.27 16.61
CA PRO A 7 -0.43 -5.70 16.88
C PRO A 7 -1.28 -5.60 15.62
N ILE A 8 -2.05 -6.64 15.33
CA ILE A 8 -2.85 -6.71 14.11
C ILE A 8 -3.83 -5.54 14.00
N GLN A 9 -4.29 -5.03 15.14
CA GLN A 9 -5.15 -3.86 15.20
C GLN A 9 -4.44 -2.61 14.66
N ASN A 10 -3.17 -2.39 15.03
CA ASN A 10 -2.39 -1.26 14.55
C ASN A 10 -2.04 -1.38 13.08
N LEU A 11 -1.70 -2.59 12.62
CA LEU A 11 -1.54 -2.85 11.20
C LEU A 11 -2.84 -2.57 10.43
N PHE A 12 -3.98 -2.98 10.96
CA PHE A 12 -5.27 -2.68 10.37
C PHE A 12 -5.53 -1.17 10.27
N TYR A 13 -5.24 -0.41 11.32
CA TYR A 13 -5.38 1.05 11.28
C TYR A 13 -4.45 1.69 10.25
N MET A 14 -3.19 1.26 10.19
CA MET A 14 -2.26 1.70 9.14
C MET A 14 -2.83 1.44 7.74
N LEU A 15 -3.39 0.27 7.50
CA LEU A 15 -4.03 -0.08 6.23
C LEU A 15 -5.25 0.78 5.94
N CYS A 16 -6.09 1.07 6.94
CA CYS A 16 -7.23 1.98 6.80
C CYS A 16 -6.82 3.39 6.37
N TYR A 17 -5.77 3.93 6.96
CA TYR A 17 -5.21 5.21 6.55
C TYR A 17 -4.58 5.12 5.15
N ALA A 18 -3.73 4.12 4.90
CA ALA A 18 -3.03 3.96 3.63
C ALA A 18 -4.00 3.90 2.43
N TRP A 19 -5.16 3.29 2.60
CA TRP A 19 -6.18 3.17 1.56
C TRP A 19 -7.35 4.15 1.66
N ASN A 20 -7.28 5.10 2.60
CA ASN A 20 -8.31 6.13 2.82
C ASN A 20 -9.72 5.54 3.01
N ILE A 21 -9.84 4.53 3.86
CA ILE A 21 -11.07 3.81 4.18
C ILE A 21 -11.46 3.92 5.66
N LEU A 22 -11.24 5.08 6.24
CA LEU A 22 -11.45 5.35 7.67
C LEU A 22 -12.91 5.16 8.13
N SER A 23 -13.87 5.25 7.22
CA SER A 23 -15.27 4.87 7.50
C SER A 23 -15.41 3.42 8.00
N ILE A 24 -14.43 2.57 7.74
CA ILE A 24 -14.35 1.20 8.27
C ILE A 24 -13.82 1.20 9.71
N LYS A 25 -12.86 2.09 10.03
CA LYS A 25 -12.33 2.25 11.39
C LYS A 25 -13.47 2.54 12.36
N ASP A 26 -14.33 3.51 12.02
CA ASP A 26 -15.47 3.92 12.87
C ASP A 26 -16.52 2.81 13.01
N ALA A 27 -16.77 2.05 11.95
CA ALA A 27 -17.70 0.93 11.94
C ALA A 27 -17.21 -0.28 12.77
N ILE A 28 -15.89 -0.41 12.97
CA ILE A 28 -15.27 -1.51 13.73
C ILE A 28 -14.93 -1.11 15.17
N SER A 29 -14.62 0.18 15.43
CA SER A 29 -14.30 0.69 16.77
C SER A 29 -15.48 0.67 17.74
N VAL A 30 -16.70 0.53 17.24
CA VAL A 30 -17.93 0.47 18.06
C VAL A 30 -18.06 -0.84 18.85
N SER A 31 -17.32 -1.88 18.53
CA SER A 31 -17.28 -3.10 19.32
C SER A 31 -16.01 -3.15 20.18
N SER A 32 -16.11 -2.69 21.42
CA SER A 32 -15.10 -2.78 22.48
C SER A 32 -14.73 -4.21 22.90
N GLU A 33 -15.15 -5.23 22.18
CA GLU A 33 -14.70 -6.60 22.35
C GLU A 33 -13.29 -6.71 21.77
N LYS A 34 -12.34 -7.11 22.63
CA LYS A 34 -10.99 -7.51 22.25
C LYS A 34 -11.09 -8.38 21.01
N ILE A 35 -10.59 -7.90 19.87
CA ILE A 35 -10.52 -8.65 18.63
C ILE A 35 -9.52 -9.77 18.87
N ILE A 36 -10.06 -10.89 19.35
CA ILE A 36 -9.31 -12.06 19.83
C ILE A 36 -8.69 -12.82 18.64
N ASN A 37 -9.17 -12.56 17.41
CA ASN A 37 -8.74 -13.31 16.23
C ASN A 37 -8.55 -12.40 15.01
N SER A 38 -7.34 -12.42 14.48
CA SER A 38 -6.94 -11.69 13.26
C SER A 38 -7.80 -12.04 12.03
N TYR A 39 -8.28 -13.28 11.93
CA TYR A 39 -9.17 -13.70 10.86
C TYR A 39 -10.52 -12.98 10.91
N ASN A 40 -11.07 -12.76 12.10
CA ASN A 40 -12.33 -12.03 12.27
C ASN A 40 -12.20 -10.57 11.86
N LEU A 41 -11.09 -9.91 12.23
CA LEU A 41 -10.82 -8.55 11.81
C LEU A 41 -10.73 -8.45 10.29
N LEU A 42 -9.88 -9.28 9.67
CA LEU A 42 -9.71 -9.28 8.21
C LEU A 42 -11.00 -9.68 7.49
N GLY A 43 -11.74 -10.64 8.03
CA GLY A 43 -13.05 -11.07 7.51
C GLY A 43 -14.10 -9.95 7.55
N ARG A 44 -14.17 -9.17 8.63
CA ARG A 44 -15.07 -8.00 8.75
C ARG A 44 -14.71 -6.92 7.72
N VAL A 45 -13.42 -6.57 7.62
CA VAL A 45 -12.93 -5.58 6.64
C VAL A 45 -13.21 -6.04 5.22
N PHE A 46 -12.91 -7.30 4.92
CA PHE A 46 -13.16 -7.89 3.62
C PHE A 46 -14.65 -7.86 3.26
N SER A 47 -15.53 -8.30 4.19
CA SER A 47 -16.99 -8.25 4.01
C SER A 47 -17.48 -6.82 3.76
N TYR A 48 -17.00 -5.83 4.53
CA TYR A 48 -17.37 -4.45 4.31
C TYR A 48 -16.94 -3.93 2.93
N GLY A 49 -15.70 -4.20 2.54
CA GLY A 49 -15.16 -3.80 1.23
C GLY A 49 -15.93 -4.45 0.07
N VAL A 50 -16.26 -5.74 0.18
CA VAL A 50 -17.09 -6.46 -0.80
C VAL A 50 -18.51 -5.88 -0.85
N GLY A 51 -19.11 -5.55 0.30
CA GLY A 51 -20.42 -4.88 0.34
C GLY A 51 -20.43 -3.52 -0.37
N LYS A 52 -19.34 -2.75 -0.25
CA LYS A 52 -19.15 -1.51 -1.00
C LYS A 52 -19.02 -1.77 -2.51
N LEU A 53 -18.25 -2.79 -2.88
CA LEU A 53 -18.07 -3.19 -4.26
C LEU A 53 -19.38 -3.60 -4.93
N ILE A 54 -20.22 -4.39 -4.25
CA ILE A 54 -21.54 -4.79 -4.74
C ILE A 54 -22.43 -3.57 -5.00
N ARG A 55 -22.44 -2.59 -4.09
CA ARG A 55 -23.22 -1.34 -4.25
C ARG A 55 -22.73 -0.45 -5.38
N GLN A 56 -21.42 -0.40 -5.64
CA GLN A 56 -20.81 0.39 -6.72
C GLN A 56 -20.88 -0.31 -8.07
N GLY A 57 -21.16 -1.61 -8.11
CA GLY A 57 -21.01 -2.47 -9.27
C GLY A 57 -19.60 -3.01 -9.44
N PHE A 58 -19.51 -4.23 -9.98
CA PHE A 58 -18.22 -4.87 -10.21
C PHE A 58 -17.43 -4.15 -11.30
N TYR A 59 -16.11 -4.07 -11.09
CA TYR A 59 -15.19 -3.65 -12.13
C TYR A 59 -15.28 -4.61 -13.32
N ARG A 60 -15.42 -4.06 -14.51
CA ARG A 60 -15.46 -4.80 -15.76
C ARG A 60 -14.24 -4.46 -16.61
N THR A 61 -13.79 -5.41 -17.39
CA THR A 61 -12.70 -5.23 -18.35
C THR A 61 -12.98 -6.02 -19.61
N TYR A 62 -12.36 -5.63 -20.70
CA TYR A 62 -12.35 -6.42 -21.90
C TYR A 62 -11.42 -7.60 -21.71
N ILE A 63 -11.92 -8.78 -22.02
CA ILE A 63 -11.15 -10.04 -22.03
C ILE A 63 -11.33 -10.64 -23.40
N THR A 64 -10.23 -10.88 -24.10
CA THR A 64 -10.23 -11.60 -25.38
C THR A 64 -10.61 -13.04 -25.12
N LYS A 65 -11.66 -13.49 -25.78
CA LYS A 65 -12.16 -14.87 -25.78
C LYS A 65 -12.07 -15.48 -27.15
N GLU A 66 -11.78 -16.77 -27.17
CA GLU A 66 -11.92 -17.61 -28.34
C GLU A 66 -13.07 -18.59 -28.11
N ASP A 67 -14.06 -18.62 -29.00
CA ASP A 67 -15.20 -19.52 -28.87
C ASP A 67 -15.79 -19.90 -30.25
N GLU A 68 -16.49 -21.01 -30.25
CA GLU A 68 -17.20 -21.55 -31.43
C GLU A 68 -18.63 -20.99 -31.50
N LEU A 69 -18.83 -20.00 -32.37
CA LEU A 69 -20.06 -19.22 -32.46
C LEU A 69 -20.85 -19.52 -33.73
N SER A 70 -22.19 -19.42 -33.65
CA SER A 70 -23.10 -19.52 -34.82
C SER A 70 -23.17 -18.20 -35.60
N VAL A 71 -22.64 -17.09 -35.03
CA VAL A 71 -22.63 -15.76 -35.64
C VAL A 71 -21.21 -15.22 -35.61
N LEU A 72 -20.78 -14.56 -36.67
CA LEU A 72 -19.47 -13.91 -36.76
C LEU A 72 -19.34 -12.81 -35.70
N LYS A 73 -18.27 -12.89 -34.92
CA LYS A 73 -17.94 -11.88 -33.90
C LYS A 73 -16.44 -11.71 -33.81
N GLY A 74 -15.94 -10.50 -34.01
CA GLY A 74 -14.52 -10.21 -33.96
C GLY A 74 -13.72 -10.85 -35.10
N LYS A 75 -12.58 -11.46 -34.79
CA LYS A 75 -11.65 -12.05 -35.76
C LYS A 75 -11.92 -13.54 -35.92
N VAL A 76 -12.09 -14.00 -37.17
CA VAL A 76 -12.25 -15.42 -37.46
C VAL A 76 -10.91 -16.15 -37.37
N LEU A 77 -10.89 -17.26 -36.64
CA LEU A 77 -9.76 -18.16 -36.51
C LEU A 77 -9.96 -19.37 -37.46
N LEU A 78 -9.58 -19.20 -38.72
CA LEU A 78 -9.80 -20.21 -39.79
C LEU A 78 -9.18 -21.56 -39.46
N ALA A 79 -7.95 -21.57 -38.96
CA ALA A 79 -7.27 -22.81 -38.58
C ALA A 79 -8.06 -23.59 -37.53
N ASN A 80 -8.52 -22.90 -36.47
CA ASN A 80 -9.30 -23.51 -35.40
C ASN A 80 -10.68 -23.97 -35.90
N THR A 81 -11.30 -23.21 -36.80
CA THR A 81 -12.58 -23.56 -37.43
C THR A 81 -12.49 -24.86 -38.22
N ILE A 82 -11.41 -25.05 -39.00
CA ILE A 82 -11.16 -26.24 -39.80
C ILE A 82 -10.79 -27.44 -38.91
N ASN A 83 -9.83 -27.24 -38.00
CA ASN A 83 -9.35 -28.31 -37.12
C ASN A 83 -10.42 -28.90 -36.21
N ASN A 84 -11.39 -28.08 -35.78
CA ASN A 84 -12.50 -28.50 -34.90
C ASN A 84 -13.75 -28.92 -35.71
N ALA A 85 -13.68 -28.97 -37.05
CA ALA A 85 -14.80 -29.26 -37.93
C ALA A 85 -16.04 -28.39 -37.63
N SER A 86 -15.83 -27.14 -37.23
CA SER A 86 -16.88 -26.22 -36.73
C SER A 86 -17.91 -25.92 -37.80
N LEU A 87 -17.54 -25.91 -39.09
CA LEU A 87 -18.44 -25.69 -40.21
C LEU A 87 -19.50 -26.78 -40.33
N ILE A 88 -19.20 -28.03 -39.97
CA ILE A 88 -20.18 -29.13 -39.96
C ILE A 88 -21.27 -28.84 -38.93
N LYS A 89 -20.93 -28.17 -37.84
CA LYS A 89 -21.85 -27.74 -36.76
C LYS A 89 -22.54 -26.40 -37.08
N LYS A 90 -22.34 -25.84 -38.29
CA LYS A 90 -22.77 -24.47 -38.67
C LYS A 90 -22.25 -23.39 -37.69
N LYS A 91 -21.01 -23.53 -37.27
CA LYS A 91 -20.33 -22.61 -36.36
C LYS A 91 -18.96 -22.21 -36.89
N ILE A 92 -18.42 -21.11 -36.38
CA ILE A 92 -17.13 -20.55 -36.77
C ILE A 92 -16.36 -20.19 -35.46
N TYR A 93 -15.09 -20.53 -35.43
CA TYR A 93 -14.24 -20.16 -34.31
C TYR A 93 -13.84 -18.69 -34.45
N CYS A 94 -14.20 -17.90 -33.42
CA CYS A 94 -13.96 -16.45 -33.40
C CYS A 94 -13.16 -16.04 -32.17
N GLU A 95 -12.22 -15.10 -32.34
CA GLU A 95 -11.57 -14.35 -31.30
C GLU A 95 -12.27 -12.99 -31.17
N PHE A 96 -12.78 -12.68 -29.99
CA PHE A 96 -13.50 -11.44 -29.74
C PHE A 96 -13.31 -10.93 -28.31
N ASP A 97 -13.43 -9.62 -28.14
CA ASP A 97 -13.38 -9.00 -26.82
C ASP A 97 -14.78 -9.01 -26.17
N GLU A 98 -14.82 -9.47 -24.92
CA GLU A 98 -16.01 -9.44 -24.08
C GLU A 98 -15.80 -8.50 -22.90
N PHE A 99 -16.72 -7.52 -22.74
CA PHE A 99 -16.73 -6.63 -21.59
C PHE A 99 -17.42 -7.30 -20.41
N THR A 100 -16.64 -7.91 -19.53
CA THR A 100 -17.16 -8.81 -18.50
C THR A 100 -16.67 -8.44 -17.10
N SER A 101 -17.49 -8.77 -16.09
CA SER A 101 -17.09 -8.78 -14.68
C SER A 101 -16.38 -10.08 -14.26
N ASN A 102 -16.40 -11.13 -15.10
CA ASN A 102 -15.64 -12.35 -14.83
C ASN A 102 -14.15 -12.16 -15.16
N ASN A 103 -13.49 -11.29 -14.39
CA ASN A 103 -12.08 -10.96 -14.51
C ASN A 103 -11.31 -11.38 -13.25
N LEU A 104 -9.99 -11.43 -13.36
CA LEU A 104 -9.12 -11.96 -12.32
C LEU A 104 -9.30 -11.28 -10.96
N LEU A 105 -9.60 -9.96 -10.92
CA LEU A 105 -9.85 -9.24 -9.67
C LEU A 105 -11.07 -9.80 -8.94
N ASN A 106 -12.19 -9.95 -9.64
CA ASN A 106 -13.43 -10.47 -9.08
C ASN A 106 -13.33 -11.97 -8.75
N GLN A 107 -12.60 -12.73 -9.56
CA GLN A 107 -12.35 -14.16 -9.34
C GLN A 107 -11.58 -14.41 -8.04
N ILE A 108 -10.55 -13.60 -7.75
CA ILE A 108 -9.80 -13.69 -6.49
C ILE A 108 -10.68 -13.33 -5.30
N ILE A 109 -11.55 -12.32 -5.43
CA ILE A 109 -12.49 -11.96 -4.37
C ILE A 109 -13.47 -13.09 -4.10
N LYS A 110 -14.03 -13.73 -5.13
CA LYS A 110 -14.92 -14.89 -4.98
C LYS A 110 -14.23 -16.04 -4.25
N TYR A 111 -13.01 -16.40 -4.67
CA TYR A 111 -12.21 -17.42 -4.00
C TYR A 111 -12.04 -17.11 -2.51
N THR A 112 -11.70 -15.86 -2.18
CA THR A 112 -11.48 -15.43 -0.78
C THR A 112 -12.77 -15.47 0.04
N LEU A 113 -13.92 -15.07 -0.55
CA LEU A 113 -15.22 -15.20 0.10
C LEU A 113 -15.49 -16.67 0.50
N ASN A 114 -15.28 -17.60 -0.43
CA ASN A 114 -15.47 -19.03 -0.17
C ASN A 114 -14.49 -19.57 0.89
N ALA A 115 -13.23 -19.15 0.84
CA ALA A 115 -12.24 -19.53 1.85
C ALA A 115 -12.64 -19.04 3.24
N LEU A 116 -13.09 -17.79 3.39
CA LEU A 116 -13.55 -17.24 4.67
C LEU A 116 -14.82 -17.92 5.19
N ILE A 117 -15.77 -18.24 4.33
CA ILE A 117 -17.01 -18.95 4.71
C ILE A 117 -16.68 -20.34 5.26
N LYS A 118 -15.71 -21.04 4.66
CA LYS A 118 -15.28 -22.39 5.08
C LYS A 118 -14.41 -22.37 6.34
N ASN A 119 -13.72 -21.27 6.65
CA ASN A 119 -12.78 -21.19 7.76
C ASN A 119 -13.52 -21.26 9.12
N SER A 120 -13.14 -22.22 9.99
CA SER A 120 -13.76 -22.42 11.31
C SER A 120 -13.53 -21.26 12.28
N SER A 121 -12.41 -20.53 12.13
CA SER A 121 -12.02 -19.41 13.00
C SER A 121 -12.80 -18.11 12.78
N ILE A 122 -13.70 -18.08 11.79
CA ILE A 122 -14.53 -16.91 11.47
C ILE A 122 -15.87 -16.95 12.20
N ASP A 123 -16.25 -15.85 12.83
CA ASP A 123 -17.53 -15.69 13.52
C ASP A 123 -18.73 -15.95 12.62
N THR A 124 -19.78 -16.54 13.21
CA THR A 124 -21.04 -16.86 12.52
C THR A 124 -21.72 -15.64 11.92
N ASN A 125 -21.66 -14.48 12.57
CA ASN A 125 -22.24 -13.24 12.05
C ASN A 125 -21.51 -12.74 10.80
N ILE A 126 -20.17 -12.83 10.78
CA ILE A 126 -19.36 -12.50 9.60
C ILE A 126 -19.69 -13.48 8.48
N LYS A 127 -19.72 -14.78 8.76
CA LYS A 127 -20.10 -15.81 7.78
C LYS A 127 -21.49 -15.59 7.18
N LYS A 128 -22.48 -15.17 7.97
CA LYS A 128 -23.81 -14.83 7.44
C LYS A 128 -23.75 -13.72 6.41
N ASN A 129 -22.97 -12.67 6.66
CA ASN A 129 -22.81 -11.56 5.72
C ASN A 129 -22.07 -12.01 4.44
N LEU A 130 -20.97 -12.78 4.59
CA LEU A 130 -20.22 -13.31 3.46
C LEU A 130 -21.09 -14.24 2.57
N LYS A 131 -21.95 -15.08 3.19
CA LYS A 131 -22.90 -15.95 2.46
C LYS A 131 -23.95 -15.14 1.68
N LYS A 132 -24.40 -13.99 2.17
CA LYS A 132 -25.26 -13.08 1.41
C LYS A 132 -24.54 -12.44 0.23
N GLN A 133 -23.25 -12.13 0.39
CA GLN A 133 -22.45 -11.44 -0.61
C GLN A 133 -22.01 -12.38 -1.76
N ILE A 134 -21.70 -13.64 -1.47
CA ILE A 134 -21.21 -14.59 -2.48
C ILE A 134 -22.23 -14.84 -3.60
N ILE A 135 -23.52 -14.65 -3.32
CA ILE A 135 -24.61 -14.84 -4.31
C ILE A 135 -24.44 -13.91 -5.51
N TYR A 136 -23.92 -12.70 -5.29
CA TYR A 136 -23.68 -11.73 -6.38
C TYR A 136 -22.52 -12.14 -7.31
N PHE A 137 -21.71 -13.15 -6.91
CA PHE A 137 -20.57 -13.66 -7.68
C PHE A 137 -20.89 -14.94 -8.46
N ASN A 138 -22.17 -15.34 -8.61
CA ASN A 138 -22.55 -16.62 -9.24
C ASN A 138 -21.98 -16.79 -10.65
N HIS A 139 -21.90 -15.71 -11.43
CA HIS A 139 -21.42 -15.69 -12.81
C HIS A 139 -19.90 -15.44 -12.94
N ILE A 140 -19.18 -15.44 -11.83
CA ILE A 140 -17.75 -15.18 -11.77
C ILE A 140 -17.06 -16.50 -11.41
N ASP A 141 -15.97 -16.84 -12.08
CA ASP A 141 -15.13 -17.99 -11.76
C ASP A 141 -14.30 -17.77 -10.49
N GLU A 142 -13.50 -18.73 -10.09
CA GLU A 142 -12.57 -18.60 -8.96
C GLU A 142 -11.13 -18.64 -9.41
N ALA A 143 -10.30 -17.75 -8.85
CA ALA A 143 -8.85 -17.75 -9.01
C ALA A 143 -8.16 -17.56 -7.66
N LYS A 144 -7.10 -18.34 -7.41
CA LYS A 144 -6.29 -18.21 -6.18
C LYS A 144 -5.45 -16.94 -6.22
N PRO A 145 -5.26 -16.23 -5.10
CA PRO A 145 -4.34 -15.08 -5.02
C PRO A 145 -2.88 -15.55 -4.88
N ASP A 146 -2.44 -16.44 -5.76
CA ASP A 146 -1.06 -16.89 -5.83
C ASP A 146 -0.16 -15.89 -6.57
N LYS A 147 1.15 -16.11 -6.50
CA LYS A 147 2.16 -15.22 -7.11
C LYS A 147 1.92 -14.99 -8.62
N HIS A 148 1.52 -16.04 -9.34
CA HIS A 148 1.30 -15.97 -10.78
C HIS A 148 0.12 -15.07 -11.13
N ASN A 149 -1.01 -15.23 -10.43
CA ASN A 149 -2.20 -14.42 -10.65
C ASN A 149 -2.01 -12.97 -10.18
N LEU A 150 -1.32 -12.77 -9.02
CA LEU A 150 -1.06 -11.43 -8.49
C LEU A 150 -0.19 -10.58 -9.43
N GLN A 151 0.76 -11.18 -10.15
CA GLN A 151 1.62 -10.48 -11.11
C GLN A 151 0.86 -9.95 -12.34
N LYS A 152 -0.29 -10.55 -12.69
CA LYS A 152 -1.13 -10.15 -13.82
C LYS A 152 -2.06 -8.99 -13.49
N LEU A 153 -2.23 -8.65 -12.21
CA LEU A 153 -3.16 -7.62 -11.78
C LEU A 153 -2.69 -6.22 -12.17
N LYS A 154 -3.59 -5.46 -12.77
CA LYS A 154 -3.40 -4.03 -13.06
C LYS A 154 -4.40 -3.21 -12.27
N PHE A 155 -3.90 -2.20 -11.53
CA PHE A 155 -4.71 -1.31 -10.73
C PHE A 155 -4.68 0.10 -11.33
N ASN A 156 -5.84 0.76 -11.31
CA ASN A 156 -6.05 2.13 -11.76
C ASN A 156 -6.96 2.88 -10.78
N LYS A 157 -7.33 4.12 -11.09
CA LYS A 157 -8.21 4.93 -10.22
C LYS A 157 -9.60 4.30 -10.02
N ASN A 158 -10.13 3.60 -11.02
CA ASN A 158 -11.49 3.07 -11.03
C ASN A 158 -11.63 1.76 -10.24
N ASN A 159 -10.51 1.05 -10.00
CA ASN A 159 -10.51 -0.21 -9.27
C ASN A 159 -9.68 -0.16 -7.96
N PHE A 160 -9.52 1.04 -7.38
CA PHE A 160 -8.66 1.25 -6.21
C PHE A 160 -9.09 0.41 -4.99
N ILE A 161 -10.39 0.21 -4.76
CA ILE A 161 -10.91 -0.61 -3.65
C ILE A 161 -10.43 -2.08 -3.75
N TYR A 162 -10.16 -2.55 -4.97
CA TYR A 162 -9.63 -3.90 -5.17
C TYR A 162 -8.23 -4.07 -4.60
N LYS A 163 -7.39 -3.03 -4.54
CA LYS A 163 -6.07 -3.13 -3.91
C LYS A 163 -6.16 -3.62 -2.48
N LEU A 164 -7.09 -3.01 -1.69
CA LEU A 164 -7.34 -3.46 -0.33
C LEU A 164 -7.80 -4.91 -0.27
N LEU A 165 -8.85 -5.25 -1.05
CA LEU A 165 -9.44 -6.57 -1.02
C LEU A 165 -8.46 -7.65 -1.47
N ILE A 166 -7.65 -7.38 -2.49
CA ILE A 166 -6.61 -8.30 -2.96
C ILE A 166 -5.48 -8.43 -1.93
N SER A 167 -5.09 -7.34 -1.26
CA SER A 167 -4.08 -7.42 -0.18
C SER A 167 -4.58 -8.30 0.97
N ILE A 168 -5.83 -8.13 1.40
CA ILE A 168 -6.43 -8.99 2.43
C ILE A 168 -6.53 -10.44 1.93
N ALA A 169 -6.95 -10.66 0.69
CA ALA A 169 -7.00 -11.99 0.08
C ALA A 169 -5.64 -12.68 0.07
N THR A 170 -4.58 -11.95 -0.28
CA THR A 170 -3.20 -12.46 -0.28
C THR A 170 -2.74 -12.85 1.14
N ILE A 171 -3.06 -12.00 2.13
CA ILE A 171 -2.74 -12.29 3.53
C ILE A 171 -3.45 -13.57 3.98
N LEU A 172 -4.75 -13.66 3.75
CA LEU A 172 -5.54 -14.81 4.16
C LEU A 172 -5.10 -16.11 3.47
N TYR A 173 -4.80 -16.03 2.17
CA TYR A 173 -4.33 -17.17 1.38
C TYR A 173 -2.99 -17.71 1.91
N ASN A 174 -2.01 -16.84 2.09
CA ASN A 174 -0.71 -17.23 2.59
C ASN A 174 -0.80 -17.82 4.01
N ASN A 175 -1.62 -17.24 4.91
CA ASN A 175 -1.84 -17.75 6.26
C ASN A 175 -2.42 -19.16 6.29
N THR A 176 -3.29 -19.48 5.36
CA THR A 176 -3.91 -20.81 5.28
C THR A 176 -2.88 -21.87 4.90
N PHE A 177 -1.96 -21.56 3.97
CA PHE A 177 -0.93 -22.52 3.56
C PHE A 177 0.19 -22.74 4.58
N VAL A 178 0.48 -21.75 5.42
CA VAL A 178 1.56 -21.84 6.42
C VAL A 178 1.09 -22.54 7.69
N ASN A 179 -0.19 -22.42 8.07
CA ASN A 179 -0.75 -23.12 9.23
C ASN A 179 -0.87 -24.63 9.06
N GLU A 180 -0.77 -25.16 7.85
CA GLU A 180 -0.70 -26.62 7.61
C GLU A 180 0.68 -27.19 7.95
N ASN A 181 1.73 -26.38 8.01
CA ASN A 181 3.11 -26.86 8.24
C ASN A 181 3.74 -26.46 9.59
N ASP A 182 3.35 -25.34 10.21
CA ASP A 182 3.89 -24.93 11.53
C ASP A 182 2.96 -23.91 12.22
N GLY A 183 2.32 -24.32 13.30
CA GLY A 183 1.25 -23.60 14.02
C GLY A 183 1.60 -22.23 14.65
N LYS A 184 2.59 -21.49 14.16
CA LYS A 184 3.00 -20.16 14.66
C LYS A 184 3.63 -19.28 13.60
N THR A 185 2.92 -18.94 12.54
CA THR A 185 3.44 -17.93 11.62
C THR A 185 2.91 -16.56 11.99
N LEU A 186 3.83 -15.69 12.36
CA LEU A 186 3.57 -14.31 12.74
C LEU A 186 3.20 -13.50 11.50
N PHE A 187 2.23 -12.61 11.63
CA PHE A 187 1.70 -11.74 10.57
C PHE A 187 2.76 -10.88 9.85
N ASN A 188 3.93 -10.69 10.49
CA ASN A 188 5.07 -9.93 9.94
C ASN A 188 5.79 -10.58 8.75
N ASP A 189 5.60 -11.89 8.51
CA ASP A 189 6.27 -12.59 7.40
C ASP A 189 5.52 -12.43 6.07
N PHE A 190 4.32 -11.84 6.08
CA PHE A 190 3.42 -11.77 4.93
C PHE A 190 3.63 -10.60 4.00
N TYR A 191 4.01 -9.46 4.55
CA TYR A 191 4.34 -8.32 3.71
C TYR A 191 5.84 -8.32 3.47
N ARG A 192 6.23 -8.50 2.20
CA ARG A 192 7.59 -8.19 1.79
C ARG A 192 7.89 -6.76 2.22
N GLU A 193 9.11 -6.51 2.66
CA GLU A 193 9.57 -5.21 3.16
C GLU A 193 9.16 -4.05 2.23
N GLU A 194 9.23 -4.24 0.91
CA GLU A 194 8.80 -3.28 -0.11
C GLU A 194 7.30 -2.93 -0.07
N GLN A 195 6.43 -3.91 0.21
CA GLN A 195 4.98 -3.67 0.28
C GLN A 195 4.62 -2.90 1.54
N MET A 196 5.25 -3.23 2.66
CA MET A 196 5.07 -2.51 3.93
C MET A 196 5.67 -1.12 3.88
N GLN A 197 6.78 -0.91 3.17
CA GLN A 197 7.33 0.41 2.91
C GLN A 197 6.26 1.30 2.27
N ARG A 198 5.60 0.82 1.21
CA ARG A 198 4.55 1.60 0.52
C ARG A 198 3.30 1.83 1.38
N VAL A 199 2.90 0.86 2.19
CA VAL A 199 1.79 1.01 3.15
C VAL A 199 2.14 2.08 4.18
N TYR A 200 3.36 2.07 4.71
CA TYR A 200 3.82 3.01 5.72
C TYR A 200 3.90 4.45 5.18
N GLU A 201 4.42 4.64 3.97
CA GLU A 201 4.42 5.94 3.27
C GLU A 201 2.99 6.50 3.14
N LEU A 202 2.07 5.69 2.60
CA LEU A 202 0.68 6.10 2.41
C LEU A 202 -0.07 6.31 3.73
N PHE A 203 0.25 5.52 4.75
CA PHE A 203 -0.27 5.71 6.10
C PHE A 203 0.09 7.09 6.63
N LEU A 204 1.38 7.45 6.66
CA LEU A 204 1.83 8.75 7.16
C LEU A 204 1.24 9.91 6.35
N LEU A 205 1.25 9.82 5.01
CA LEU A 205 0.69 10.85 4.14
C LEU A 205 -0.80 11.10 4.43
N ASN A 206 -1.59 10.04 4.47
CA ASN A 206 -3.04 10.16 4.68
C ASN A 206 -3.38 10.49 6.13
N PHE A 207 -2.58 10.02 7.09
CA PHE A 207 -2.71 10.39 8.49
C PHE A 207 -2.62 11.91 8.68
N TYR A 208 -1.53 12.52 8.24
CA TYR A 208 -1.35 13.97 8.35
C TYR A 208 -2.33 14.77 7.49
N THR A 209 -2.71 14.25 6.32
CA THR A 209 -3.75 14.88 5.47
C THR A 209 -5.10 14.97 6.16
N LEU A 210 -5.41 14.00 7.03
CA LEU A 210 -6.67 13.95 7.77
C LEU A 210 -6.64 14.80 9.05
N HIS A 211 -5.55 14.69 9.82
CA HIS A 211 -5.49 15.24 11.18
C HIS A 211 -5.00 16.69 11.24
N LEU A 212 -4.32 17.18 10.20
CA LEU A 212 -3.88 18.58 10.17
C LEU A 212 -4.93 19.48 9.53
N ASP A 213 -5.14 20.65 10.13
CA ASP A 213 -6.09 21.65 9.60
C ASP A 213 -5.66 22.12 8.20
N LYS A 214 -6.50 21.88 7.20
CA LYS A 214 -6.24 22.23 5.79
C LYS A 214 -6.15 23.73 5.51
N LYS A 215 -6.66 24.58 6.41
CA LYS A 215 -6.54 26.04 6.27
C LYS A 215 -5.12 26.50 6.59
N THR A 216 -4.51 25.89 7.61
CA THR A 216 -3.18 26.25 8.08
C THR A 216 -2.09 25.43 7.37
N TYR A 217 -2.33 24.15 7.15
CA TYR A 217 -1.33 23.22 6.61
C TYR A 217 -1.70 22.71 5.23
N ARG A 218 -0.67 22.51 4.41
CA ARG A 218 -0.78 21.78 3.15
C ARG A 218 0.04 20.49 3.28
N VAL A 219 -0.63 19.35 3.10
CA VAL A 219 -0.01 18.04 3.16
C VAL A 219 -0.05 17.41 1.77
N HIS A 220 1.11 17.05 1.22
CA HIS A 220 1.22 16.49 -0.13
C HIS A 220 2.51 15.68 -0.31
N ALA A 221 2.68 15.02 -1.45
CA ALA A 221 3.88 14.27 -1.82
C ALA A 221 4.40 14.76 -3.18
N PRO A 222 5.10 15.90 -3.23
CA PRO A 222 5.57 16.49 -4.48
C PRO A 222 6.78 15.74 -5.04
N LYS A 223 7.00 15.93 -6.35
CA LYS A 223 8.31 15.69 -6.95
C LYS A 223 9.21 16.88 -6.64
N ILE A 224 10.45 16.61 -6.29
CA ILE A 224 11.49 17.63 -6.15
C ILE A 224 12.46 17.43 -7.30
N ASN A 225 12.50 18.41 -8.19
CA ASN A 225 13.43 18.41 -9.31
C ASN A 225 14.85 18.72 -8.80
N TRP A 226 15.84 18.24 -9.52
CA TRP A 226 17.21 18.61 -9.29
C TRP A 226 17.36 20.11 -9.54
N ASP A 227 18.13 20.80 -8.71
CA ASP A 227 18.52 22.19 -8.93
C ASP A 227 19.74 22.17 -9.87
N ILE A 228 19.46 22.19 -11.18
CA ILE A 228 20.46 22.11 -12.25
C ILE A 228 20.91 23.52 -12.57
N ASP A 229 22.21 23.75 -12.47
CA ASP A 229 22.88 24.95 -12.98
C ASP A 229 23.54 24.61 -14.32
N GLU A 230 22.95 25.08 -15.40
CA GLU A 230 23.45 24.87 -16.79
C GLU A 230 24.83 25.50 -17.01
N ASN A 231 25.20 26.51 -16.23
CA ASN A 231 26.48 27.20 -16.33
C ASN A 231 27.56 26.62 -15.40
N ALA A 232 27.24 25.55 -14.63
CA ALA A 232 28.18 24.97 -13.67
C ALA A 232 29.48 24.42 -14.31
N PHE A 233 29.46 24.21 -15.61
CA PHE A 233 30.60 23.71 -16.41
C PHE A 233 31.17 24.76 -17.37
N ASP A 234 30.78 26.04 -17.25
CA ASP A 234 31.33 27.11 -18.07
C ASP A 234 32.86 27.15 -17.93
N GLY A 235 33.55 27.18 -19.09
CA GLY A 235 35.01 27.16 -19.15
C GLY A 235 35.67 25.77 -19.04
N LEU A 236 34.90 24.71 -18.92
CA LEU A 236 35.38 23.33 -18.98
C LEU A 236 35.04 22.73 -20.35
N ASP A 237 35.99 21.98 -20.94
CA ASP A 237 35.75 21.22 -22.19
C ASP A 237 34.98 19.94 -21.88
N VAL A 238 33.70 20.10 -21.53
CA VAL A 238 32.79 19.00 -21.16
C VAL A 238 31.52 19.10 -21.97
N THR A 239 31.22 18.07 -22.76
CA THR A 239 29.90 17.90 -23.39
C THR A 239 28.96 17.21 -22.42
N PHE A 240 27.89 17.87 -22.02
CA PHE A 240 26.82 17.20 -21.25
C PHE A 240 25.60 16.98 -22.13
N ASN A 241 24.99 15.82 -21.96
CA ASN A 241 23.80 15.43 -22.69
C ASN A 241 22.55 15.88 -21.91
N ILE A 242 21.94 16.98 -22.36
CA ILE A 242 20.72 17.55 -21.77
C ILE A 242 19.52 16.60 -21.93
N ASP A 243 19.56 15.72 -22.93
CA ASP A 243 18.46 14.75 -23.18
C ASP A 243 18.45 13.58 -22.20
N THR A 244 19.54 13.34 -21.47
CA THR A 244 19.61 12.30 -20.44
C THR A 244 18.95 12.84 -19.15
N LYS A 245 17.67 12.54 -18.98
CA LYS A 245 16.94 12.92 -17.77
C LYS A 245 17.46 12.15 -16.54
N VAL A 246 17.88 12.91 -15.54
CA VAL A 246 18.11 12.37 -14.21
C VAL A 246 16.77 11.92 -13.64
N THR A 247 16.73 10.75 -12.98
CA THR A 247 15.50 10.17 -12.44
C THR A 247 14.77 11.15 -11.52
N ASP A 248 13.46 11.28 -11.72
CA ASP A 248 12.59 12.08 -10.85
C ASP A 248 12.70 11.61 -9.40
N ARG A 249 12.85 12.57 -8.48
CA ARG A 249 12.83 12.33 -7.04
C ARG A 249 11.47 12.70 -6.48
N ARG A 250 10.79 11.75 -5.85
CA ARG A 250 9.50 11.97 -5.21
C ARG A 250 9.65 11.83 -3.70
N THR A 251 9.14 12.83 -2.97
CA THR A 251 9.03 12.77 -1.52
C THR A 251 7.88 11.87 -1.11
N ASP A 252 7.98 11.23 0.07
CA ASP A 252 6.87 10.46 0.62
C ASP A 252 5.79 11.38 1.18
N LEU A 253 6.21 12.46 1.85
CA LEU A 253 5.32 13.38 2.54
C LEU A 253 6.00 14.74 2.76
N VAL A 254 5.27 15.82 2.51
CA VAL A 254 5.64 17.20 2.85
C VAL A 254 4.48 17.87 3.56
N ILE A 255 4.78 18.51 4.70
CA ILE A 255 3.86 19.36 5.45
C ILE A 255 4.34 20.79 5.33
N GLU A 256 3.51 21.68 4.82
CA GLU A 256 3.80 23.12 4.71
C GLU A 256 2.86 23.89 5.63
N ASN A 257 3.43 24.66 6.55
CA ASN A 257 2.70 25.69 7.26
C ASN A 257 2.76 26.97 6.42
N LYS A 258 1.62 27.33 5.86
CA LYS A 258 1.52 28.50 4.95
C LYS A 258 1.71 29.82 5.69
N LYS A 259 1.29 29.88 6.95
CA LYS A 259 1.32 31.10 7.76
C LYS A 259 2.74 31.40 8.23
N GLU A 260 3.42 30.39 8.80
CA GLU A 260 4.75 30.52 9.38
C GLU A 260 5.87 30.34 8.34
N LYS A 261 5.53 30.04 7.09
CA LYS A 261 6.49 29.73 6.01
C LYS A 261 7.49 28.64 6.42
N ILE A 262 6.96 27.52 6.90
CA ILE A 262 7.75 26.35 7.27
C ILE A 262 7.40 25.19 6.36
N GLN A 263 8.41 24.54 5.81
CA GLN A 263 8.28 23.29 5.07
C GLN A 263 8.97 22.15 5.84
N PHE A 264 8.24 21.10 6.08
CA PHE A 264 8.73 19.90 6.76
C PHE A 264 8.62 18.70 5.81
N ILE A 265 9.76 18.22 5.32
CA ILE A 265 9.88 17.09 4.39
C ILE A 265 10.11 15.83 5.20
N ILE A 266 9.24 14.85 5.07
CA ILE A 266 9.30 13.59 5.80
C ILE A 266 9.53 12.46 4.81
N ASP A 267 10.49 11.60 5.11
CA ASP A 267 10.79 10.40 4.36
C ASP A 267 10.52 9.20 5.29
N ALA A 268 9.56 8.39 4.89
CA ALA A 268 9.11 7.22 5.64
C ALA A 268 10.02 6.03 5.37
N LYS A 269 10.53 5.38 6.40
CA LYS A 269 11.47 4.25 6.25
C LYS A 269 10.99 3.03 7.02
N TYR A 270 10.42 2.06 6.32
CA TYR A 270 9.97 0.82 6.92
C TYR A 270 11.11 -0.19 7.01
N TYR A 271 11.99 0.00 7.98
CA TYR A 271 13.12 -0.89 8.26
C TYR A 271 13.03 -1.44 9.68
N LYS A 272 13.54 -2.66 9.86
CA LYS A 272 13.54 -3.33 11.17
C LYS A 272 14.26 -2.52 12.24
N ASP A 273 15.34 -1.85 11.87
CA ASP A 273 16.17 -1.07 12.77
C ASP A 273 16.53 0.26 12.11
N ALA A 274 16.31 1.36 12.85
CA ALA A 274 16.71 2.70 12.42
C ALA A 274 18.25 2.84 12.40
N LEU A 275 18.91 2.12 13.31
CA LEU A 275 20.35 2.10 13.45
C LEU A 275 20.94 0.83 12.83
N VAL A 276 22.10 0.96 12.22
CA VAL A 276 22.92 -0.14 11.68
C VAL A 276 24.30 -0.11 12.34
N THR A 277 24.96 -1.28 12.36
CA THR A 277 26.36 -1.38 12.80
C THR A 277 27.25 -0.53 11.89
N ALA A 278 28.15 0.23 12.48
CA ALA A 278 29.09 1.06 11.73
C ALA A 278 30.07 0.18 10.92
N TYR A 279 30.43 0.67 9.74
CA TYR A 279 31.50 0.02 8.97
C TYR A 279 32.80 0.10 9.76
N GLN A 280 33.48 -1.03 10.01
CA GLN A 280 34.72 -1.18 10.80
C GLN A 280 34.60 -1.09 12.33
N ASP A 281 33.40 -0.95 12.91
CA ASP A 281 33.23 -0.96 14.37
C ASP A 281 31.90 -1.61 14.74
N ASP A 282 31.93 -2.89 15.09
CA ASP A 282 30.74 -3.70 15.41
C ASP A 282 30.05 -3.24 16.71
N THR A 283 30.70 -2.41 17.52
CA THR A 283 30.13 -1.90 18.77
C THR A 283 29.35 -0.60 18.56
N ARG A 284 29.64 0.14 17.49
CA ARG A 284 29.05 1.44 17.19
C ARG A 284 27.85 1.34 16.28
N LYS A 285 26.72 1.84 16.72
CA LYS A 285 25.51 1.95 15.89
C LYS A 285 25.41 3.33 15.26
N THR A 286 25.12 3.37 13.97
CA THR A 286 24.97 4.60 13.18
C THR A 286 23.68 4.59 12.37
N TYR A 287 23.22 5.78 11.98
CA TYR A 287 22.11 5.90 11.02
C TYR A 287 22.60 5.64 9.58
N ARG A 288 21.70 5.15 8.74
CA ARG A 288 22.02 4.87 7.34
C ARG A 288 22.35 6.14 6.57
N THR A 289 23.59 6.30 6.14
CA THR A 289 24.08 7.50 5.43
C THR A 289 23.28 7.80 4.16
N ASN A 290 22.85 6.77 3.41
CA ASN A 290 22.04 6.96 2.21
C ASN A 290 20.67 7.60 2.51
N HIS A 291 20.04 7.28 3.65
CA HIS A 291 18.78 7.92 4.06
C HIS A 291 19.00 9.39 4.43
N ILE A 292 20.08 9.69 5.15
CA ILE A 292 20.46 11.07 5.50
C ILE A 292 20.73 11.88 4.24
N ASN A 293 21.49 11.33 3.27
CA ASN A 293 21.80 12.01 2.02
C ASN A 293 20.54 12.24 1.16
N GLN A 294 19.61 11.29 1.14
CA GLN A 294 18.35 11.43 0.42
C GLN A 294 17.53 12.60 0.94
N ILE A 295 17.24 12.64 2.25
CA ILE A 295 16.44 13.71 2.86
C ILE A 295 17.16 15.07 2.78
N ARG A 296 18.49 15.09 2.95
CA ARG A 296 19.30 16.29 2.76
C ARG A 296 19.18 16.84 1.35
N GLY A 297 19.25 15.99 0.34
CA GLY A 297 19.04 16.39 -1.06
C GLY A 297 17.67 17.02 -1.28
N TYR A 298 16.60 16.44 -0.72
CA TYR A 298 15.25 17.03 -0.82
C TYR A 298 15.16 18.42 -0.20
N ILE A 299 15.80 18.64 0.96
CA ILE A 299 15.79 19.94 1.64
C ILE A 299 16.54 21.00 0.81
N LEU A 300 17.72 20.63 0.27
CA LEU A 300 18.58 21.56 -0.47
C LEU A 300 17.95 21.97 -1.81
N ASP A 301 17.37 21.00 -2.55
CA ASP A 301 16.80 21.24 -3.87
C ASP A 301 15.35 21.76 -3.82
N SER A 302 14.74 21.81 -2.64
CA SER A 302 13.41 22.40 -2.50
C SER A 302 13.44 23.90 -2.75
N LYS A 303 12.63 24.37 -3.71
CA LYS A 303 12.45 25.81 -4.05
C LYS A 303 11.47 26.53 -3.12
N PHE A 304 11.13 25.94 -1.96
CA PHE A 304 10.26 26.57 -0.98
C PHE A 304 10.92 27.79 -0.35
N ASP A 305 10.20 28.93 -0.38
CA ASP A 305 10.64 30.18 0.24
C ASP A 305 10.25 30.21 1.72
N GLY A 306 11.16 29.76 2.59
CA GLY A 306 10.94 29.69 4.03
C GLY A 306 11.90 28.74 4.72
N LYS A 307 11.62 28.47 5.99
CA LYS A 307 12.39 27.51 6.79
C LYS A 307 12.10 26.09 6.32
N LYS A 308 13.14 25.29 6.12
CA LYS A 308 13.04 23.90 5.65
C LYS A 308 13.65 22.95 6.65
N TYR A 309 12.92 21.89 6.97
CA TYR A 309 13.34 20.83 7.88
C TYR A 309 13.08 19.47 7.22
N GLY A 310 13.89 18.47 7.56
CA GLY A 310 13.70 17.10 7.14
C GLY A 310 13.47 16.17 8.31
N ALA A 311 12.79 15.06 8.08
CA ALA A 311 12.74 13.97 9.04
C ALA A 311 12.77 12.61 8.37
N LEU A 312 13.40 11.65 9.07
CA LEU A 312 13.30 10.23 8.80
C LEU A 312 12.42 9.60 9.88
N ILE A 313 11.32 8.96 9.49
CA ILE A 313 10.41 8.30 10.43
C ILE A 313 10.48 6.79 10.22
N TYR A 314 10.91 6.06 11.25
CA TYR A 314 11.02 4.61 11.28
C TYR A 314 9.98 3.99 12.20
N PRO A 315 9.36 2.86 11.84
CA PRO A 315 8.57 2.08 12.79
C PRO A 315 9.48 1.31 13.76
N THR A 316 9.04 1.16 14.98
CA THR A 316 9.63 0.25 15.96
C THR A 316 8.54 -0.57 16.65
N VAL A 317 8.93 -1.65 17.32
CA VAL A 317 8.06 -2.44 18.20
C VAL A 317 8.63 -2.49 19.62
N TYR A 318 9.67 -1.72 19.87
CA TYR A 318 10.37 -1.65 21.15
C TYR A 318 10.02 -0.35 21.88
N GLU A 319 10.07 -0.38 23.21
CA GLU A 319 9.77 0.78 24.06
C GLU A 319 10.78 1.93 23.93
N ASN A 320 12.03 1.63 23.56
CA ASN A 320 13.08 2.64 23.39
C ASN A 320 12.86 3.42 22.09
N GLU A 321 12.07 4.48 22.16
CA GLU A 321 11.85 5.39 21.06
C GLU A 321 13.02 6.35 20.88
N ILE A 322 13.38 6.59 19.63
CA ILE A 322 14.40 7.56 19.24
C ILE A 322 13.69 8.82 18.76
N GLU A 323 14.04 9.95 19.35
CA GLU A 323 13.73 11.28 18.83
C GLU A 323 14.97 12.16 19.00
N THR A 324 15.63 12.46 17.88
CA THR A 324 16.87 13.25 17.88
C THR A 324 16.94 14.16 16.68
N GLY A 325 17.74 15.21 16.75
CA GLY A 325 17.94 16.16 15.66
C GLY A 325 19.43 16.34 15.32
N PHE A 326 19.70 16.45 14.04
CA PHE A 326 21.02 16.75 13.49
C PHE A 326 21.01 18.16 12.88
N PRO A 327 21.73 19.13 13.47
CA PRO A 327 21.76 20.51 12.98
C PRO A 327 22.72 20.65 11.78
N ILE A 328 22.46 19.89 10.72
CA ILE A 328 23.25 19.97 9.49
C ILE A 328 23.00 21.33 8.82
N LYS A 329 24.09 22.06 8.53
CA LYS A 329 24.02 23.41 7.93
C LYS A 329 23.13 23.39 6.67
N LYS A 330 22.16 24.29 6.60
CA LYS A 330 21.13 24.41 5.54
C LYS A 330 20.16 23.24 5.41
N ALA A 331 20.34 22.16 6.18
CA ALA A 331 19.49 20.98 6.08
C ALA A 331 19.35 20.30 7.47
N PRO A 332 18.68 20.95 8.44
CA PRO A 332 18.42 20.33 9.73
C PRO A 332 17.50 19.13 9.57
N ILE A 333 17.90 17.98 10.15
CA ILE A 333 17.23 16.69 9.98
C ILE A 333 16.87 16.12 11.34
N PHE A 334 15.65 15.64 11.48
CA PHE A 334 15.16 14.88 12.64
C PHE A 334 15.12 13.39 12.32
N ILE A 335 15.30 12.57 13.33
CA ILE A 335 15.07 11.12 13.27
C ILE A 335 14.11 10.76 14.38
N LYS A 336 13.01 10.12 13.99
CA LYS A 336 11.98 9.68 14.92
C LYS A 336 11.67 8.21 14.67
N THR A 337 11.57 7.42 15.75
CA THR A 337 10.92 6.11 15.70
C THR A 337 9.53 6.21 16.27
N ILE A 338 8.58 5.49 15.67
CA ILE A 338 7.19 5.36 16.13
C ILE A 338 6.99 3.93 16.61
N ASN A 339 6.66 3.77 17.87
CA ASN A 339 6.37 2.45 18.43
C ASN A 339 5.00 1.97 17.96
N LEU A 340 4.99 0.98 17.09
CA LEU A 340 3.76 0.36 16.58
C LEU A 340 3.22 -0.74 17.50
N ASN A 341 3.88 -1.05 18.63
CA ASN A 341 3.43 -2.02 19.62
C ASN A 341 2.83 -1.34 20.87
N GLN A 342 2.05 -0.29 20.67
CA GLN A 342 1.35 0.44 21.73
C GLN A 342 -0.09 0.75 21.30
N ASP A 343 -0.88 1.31 22.22
CA ASP A 343 -2.26 1.72 21.90
C ASP A 343 -2.29 2.73 20.75
N TRP A 344 -3.25 2.55 19.84
CA TRP A 344 -3.37 3.40 18.65
C TRP A 344 -3.43 4.90 18.98
N GLN A 345 -4.15 5.27 20.05
CA GLN A 345 -4.25 6.67 20.49
C GLN A 345 -2.90 7.28 20.84
N LYS A 346 -1.98 6.49 21.39
CA LYS A 346 -0.61 6.95 21.67
C LYS A 346 0.16 7.17 20.37
N ILE A 347 0.02 6.25 19.39
CA ILE A 347 0.62 6.41 18.06
C ILE A 347 0.14 7.70 17.38
N GLU A 348 -1.18 7.97 17.42
CA GLU A 348 -1.75 9.21 16.88
C GLU A 348 -1.14 10.45 17.57
N ASN A 349 -1.09 10.46 18.89
CA ASN A 349 -0.54 11.57 19.66
C ASN A 349 0.97 11.78 19.38
N ASP A 350 1.75 10.72 19.30
CA ASP A 350 3.19 10.78 19.01
C ASP A 350 3.46 11.39 17.65
N LEU A 351 2.71 10.97 16.62
CA LEU A 351 2.83 11.53 15.28
C LEU A 351 2.45 13.01 15.24
N LEU A 352 1.32 13.40 15.85
CA LEU A 352 0.86 14.79 15.86
C LEU A 352 1.81 15.69 16.65
N ASN A 353 2.24 15.27 17.84
CA ASN A 353 3.16 16.03 18.66
C ASN A 353 4.48 16.24 17.95
N PHE A 354 5.02 15.23 17.27
CA PHE A 354 6.24 15.35 16.50
C PHE A 354 6.12 16.39 15.37
N ALA A 355 5.05 16.34 14.59
CA ALA A 355 4.84 17.35 13.54
C ALA A 355 4.68 18.75 14.14
N PHE A 356 3.86 18.93 15.18
CA PHE A 356 3.61 20.24 15.78
C PHE A 356 4.83 20.88 16.44
N LYS A 357 5.82 20.11 16.91
CA LYS A 357 7.11 20.65 17.39
C LYS A 357 7.87 21.40 16.30
N ILE A 358 7.63 21.08 15.04
CA ILE A 358 8.44 21.58 13.91
C ILE A 358 7.65 22.59 13.10
N VAL A 359 6.35 22.34 12.87
CA VAL A 359 5.54 23.18 11.96
C VAL A 359 4.69 24.23 12.67
N LYS A 360 4.70 24.27 14.01
CA LYS A 360 4.17 25.38 14.77
C LYS A 360 5.17 26.51 14.74
#